data_fefcd31b04fa6de73c6c202218002aa8
#
_entry.id   fefcd31b04fa6de73c6c202218002aa8
#
_cell.length_a   1.000
_cell.length_b   1.000
_cell.length_c   1.000
_cell.angle_alpha   90.00
_cell.angle_beta   90.00
_cell.angle_gamma   90.00
#
_symmetry.space_group_name_H-M   'P 1'
#
loop_
_entity.id
_entity.type
_entity.pdbx_description
1 polymer ?
#
loop_
_entity_poly.entity_id
_entity_poly.type
_entity_poly.pdbx_seq_one_letter_code
_entity_poly.pdbx_strand_id
1 'polypeptide(L)'
;MPGLSHPLIAARTRESRLVRALLGDRPQTTPVWFMRQAGRSLPEYRALRSQGSMIDACLDPALASEITMQPVRRHGVDAAIFFSDIIVPLALIGVDVEIVAGRGPVFSQPLRTPADIARTVAIDPALVTERGEVIADAVGRTTAMLADLSEERGEPLPLIGFAGAPFTLAAYLVEGGPSKDHLAARRLIHEDPAAWHDLTMWLAEVTGRFLALQIEAGASAGQLFDSWAGGLNPDDYRASVLPASVAALSHARALPLPEGVDRLPLVHFGVGTGEILADMATPDIDALGVDYRVPLDEARRRIGRDLTIQGNLDPALLFAPEPVRTAGVHRVLEAGLAARAHVFNLGHGVPMEADPDAISAVVRTVHDWRAP
;
A
#
# COMPACT_ATOMS: atom_id res chain seq x y z
N MET A 1 21.74 -10.50 -16.36
CA MET A 1 22.39 -9.84 -15.21
C MET A 1 22.76 -10.93 -14.23
N PRO A 2 23.98 -11.04 -13.69
CA PRO A 2 24.29 -12.00 -12.63
C PRO A 2 23.52 -11.58 -11.40
N GLY A 3 22.73 -12.51 -10.83
CA GLY A 3 21.77 -12.27 -9.80
C GLY A 3 22.38 -11.68 -8.52
N LEU A 4 22.10 -10.42 -8.30
CA LEU A 4 22.02 -9.90 -6.95
C LEU A 4 20.91 -10.71 -6.27
N SER A 5 21.22 -11.46 -5.22
CA SER A 5 20.21 -12.23 -4.51
C SER A 5 19.18 -11.25 -3.97
N HIS A 6 17.90 -11.60 -4.08
CA HIS A 6 16.79 -10.74 -3.63
C HIS A 6 16.98 -10.30 -2.15
N PRO A 7 16.62 -9.08 -1.72
CA PRO A 7 16.83 -8.57 -0.36
C PRO A 7 16.28 -9.47 0.76
N LEU A 8 15.23 -10.27 0.48
CA LEU A 8 14.75 -11.29 1.41
C LEU A 8 15.85 -12.27 1.85
N ILE A 9 16.87 -12.46 1.02
CA ILE A 9 18.05 -13.30 1.32
C ILE A 9 19.27 -12.42 1.61
N ALA A 10 19.71 -11.61 0.63
CA ALA A 10 20.96 -10.84 0.71
C ALA A 10 21.00 -9.88 1.89
N ALA A 11 19.95 -9.09 2.07
CA ALA A 11 19.81 -8.13 3.15
C ALA A 11 19.11 -8.72 4.39
N ARG A 12 18.86 -10.02 4.42
CA ARG A 12 18.17 -10.73 5.51
C ARG A 12 16.81 -10.12 5.90
N THR A 13 16.13 -9.45 4.97
CA THR A 13 14.85 -8.78 5.29
C THR A 13 13.75 -9.77 5.68
N ARG A 14 13.91 -11.07 5.35
CA ARG A 14 13.09 -12.16 5.89
C ARG A 14 13.07 -12.19 7.42
N GLU A 15 14.19 -11.88 8.06
CA GLU A 15 14.35 -11.87 9.52
C GLU A 15 13.88 -10.56 10.17
N SER A 16 13.52 -9.55 9.36
CA SER A 16 13.01 -8.29 9.88
C SER A 16 11.71 -8.49 10.68
N ARG A 17 11.50 -7.64 11.67
CA ARG A 17 10.26 -7.66 12.48
C ARG A 17 9.02 -7.58 11.60
N LEU A 18 9.05 -6.72 10.56
CA LEU A 18 7.91 -6.55 9.67
C LEU A 18 7.59 -7.83 8.89
N VAL A 19 8.56 -8.40 8.17
CA VAL A 19 8.32 -9.58 7.32
C VAL A 19 7.88 -10.76 8.17
N ARG A 20 8.52 -10.98 9.31
CA ARG A 20 8.13 -12.01 10.28
C ARG A 20 6.69 -11.81 10.76
N ALA A 21 6.33 -10.58 11.16
CA ALA A 21 4.97 -10.29 11.61
C ALA A 21 3.94 -10.50 10.49
N LEU A 22 4.23 -10.05 9.26
CA LEU A 22 3.34 -10.27 8.12
C LEU A 22 3.13 -11.77 7.84
N LEU A 23 4.15 -12.60 8.03
CA LEU A 23 4.06 -14.06 7.88
C LEU A 23 3.46 -14.78 9.09
N GLY A 24 3.08 -14.03 10.12
CA GLY A 24 2.33 -14.54 11.28
C GLY A 24 3.17 -14.89 12.50
N ASP A 25 4.47 -14.59 12.49
CA ASP A 25 5.28 -14.61 13.71
C ASP A 25 4.97 -13.37 14.55
N ARG A 26 5.03 -13.52 15.88
CA ARG A 26 4.86 -12.36 16.77
C ARG A 26 6.24 -11.94 17.32
N PRO A 27 6.89 -10.91 16.72
CA PRO A 27 8.13 -10.38 17.26
C PRO A 27 7.92 -9.80 18.67
N GLN A 28 8.98 -9.77 19.48
CA GLN A 28 8.94 -9.19 20.83
C GLN A 28 8.57 -7.70 20.81
N THR A 29 9.01 -6.98 19.78
CA THR A 29 8.63 -5.59 19.50
C THR A 29 7.71 -5.57 18.29
N THR A 30 6.52 -4.98 18.43
CA THR A 30 5.58 -4.82 17.32
C THR A 30 6.19 -3.93 16.24
N PRO A 31 6.29 -4.38 14.99
CA PRO A 31 6.81 -3.54 13.92
C PRO A 31 5.84 -2.41 13.58
N VAL A 32 6.41 -1.25 13.22
CA VAL A 32 5.65 -0.04 12.88
C VAL A 32 6.15 0.60 11.60
N TRP A 33 5.21 0.97 10.74
CA TRP A 33 5.41 1.84 9.60
C TRP A 33 4.12 2.61 9.31
N PHE A 34 4.14 3.62 8.44
CA PHE A 34 2.94 4.39 8.16
C PHE A 34 2.69 4.58 6.67
N MET A 35 1.43 4.41 6.27
CA MET A 35 0.96 4.80 4.94
C MET A 35 1.18 6.32 4.76
N ARG A 36 1.75 6.71 3.61
CA ARG A 36 2.13 8.11 3.30
C ARG A 36 3.16 8.70 4.28
N GLN A 37 4.00 7.85 4.92
CA GLN A 37 5.09 8.33 5.78
C GLN A 37 6.08 9.22 5.02
N ALA A 38 6.36 8.92 3.74
CA ALA A 38 7.08 9.79 2.83
C ALA A 38 6.12 10.81 2.23
N GLY A 39 6.09 12.04 2.74
CA GLY A 39 5.08 12.98 2.31
C GLY A 39 5.22 14.39 2.89
N ARG A 40 4.20 15.20 2.67
CA ARG A 40 4.19 16.66 2.96
C ARG A 40 4.32 17.03 4.43
N SER A 41 4.14 16.10 5.36
CA SER A 41 4.46 16.33 6.77
C SER A 41 5.96 16.57 6.99
N LEU A 42 6.84 15.98 6.16
CA LEU A 42 8.28 16.08 6.30
C LEU A 42 8.83 17.39 5.68
N PRO A 43 9.63 18.19 6.45
CA PRO A 43 10.29 19.38 5.92
C PRO A 43 11.24 19.07 4.75
N GLU A 44 12.02 17.99 4.85
CA GLU A 44 12.95 17.54 3.82
C GLU A 44 12.22 17.12 2.53
N TYR A 45 11.05 16.52 2.62
CA TYR A 45 10.20 16.24 1.46
C TYR A 45 9.78 17.54 0.77
N ARG A 46 9.29 18.53 1.56
CA ARG A 46 8.87 19.83 1.00
C ARG A 46 10.03 20.55 0.33
N ALA A 47 11.25 20.46 0.87
CA ALA A 47 12.45 21.07 0.28
C ALA A 47 12.79 20.44 -1.08
N LEU A 48 12.71 19.11 -1.21
CA LEU A 48 12.99 18.41 -2.47
C LEU A 48 11.87 18.60 -3.51
N ARG A 49 10.63 18.78 -3.06
CA ARG A 49 9.44 18.84 -3.91
C ARG A 49 9.00 20.26 -4.26
N SER A 50 9.91 21.19 -4.27
CA SER A 50 9.63 22.61 -4.60
C SER A 50 9.26 22.84 -6.08
N GLN A 51 9.61 21.90 -6.98
CA GLN A 51 9.36 21.99 -8.43
C GLN A 51 8.98 20.62 -9.00
N GLY A 52 8.33 20.61 -10.18
CA GLY A 52 7.96 19.41 -10.92
C GLY A 52 6.64 18.76 -10.49
N SER A 53 6.09 17.89 -11.35
CA SER A 53 4.86 17.15 -11.06
C SER A 53 5.11 15.99 -10.09
N MET A 54 4.02 15.45 -9.50
CA MET A 54 4.12 14.27 -8.63
C MET A 54 4.54 13.04 -9.44
N ILE A 55 4.03 12.91 -10.66
CA ILE A 55 4.36 11.80 -11.55
C ILE A 55 5.85 11.83 -11.93
N ASP A 56 6.39 13.01 -12.31
CA ASP A 56 7.82 13.15 -12.62
C ASP A 56 8.69 12.70 -11.45
N ALA A 57 8.30 13.07 -10.22
CA ALA A 57 9.05 12.67 -9.04
C ALA A 57 8.97 11.14 -8.77
N CYS A 58 7.86 10.50 -9.09
CA CYS A 58 7.72 9.05 -8.99
C CYS A 58 8.53 8.32 -10.07
N LEU A 59 8.76 8.99 -11.20
CA LEU A 59 9.52 8.48 -12.36
C LEU A 59 11.00 8.93 -12.38
N ASP A 60 11.47 9.64 -11.36
CA ASP A 60 12.89 9.92 -11.14
C ASP A 60 13.45 8.96 -10.09
N PRO A 61 14.30 7.97 -10.48
CA PRO A 61 14.78 6.96 -9.56
C PRO A 61 15.57 7.50 -8.37
N ALA A 62 16.37 8.56 -8.58
CA ALA A 62 17.18 9.16 -7.52
C ALA A 62 16.29 9.90 -6.52
N LEU A 63 15.30 10.65 -7.03
CA LEU A 63 14.38 11.41 -6.21
C LEU A 63 13.42 10.48 -5.45
N ALA A 64 12.84 9.47 -6.13
CA ALA A 64 11.92 8.52 -5.51
C ALA A 64 12.60 7.71 -4.40
N SER A 65 13.84 7.25 -4.61
CA SER A 65 14.60 6.52 -3.59
C SER A 65 14.93 7.41 -2.39
N GLU A 66 15.40 8.64 -2.59
CA GLU A 66 15.69 9.55 -1.48
C GLU A 66 14.44 9.89 -0.67
N ILE A 67 13.31 10.20 -1.33
CA ILE A 67 12.05 10.48 -0.64
C ILE A 67 11.58 9.26 0.16
N THR A 68 11.73 8.05 -0.37
CA THR A 68 11.41 6.81 0.33
C THR A 68 12.20 6.67 1.63
N MET A 69 13.47 7.07 1.63
CA MET A 69 14.37 6.94 2.78
C MET A 69 14.16 7.99 3.88
N GLN A 70 13.63 9.17 3.55
CA GLN A 70 13.45 10.26 4.51
C GLN A 70 12.73 9.85 5.80
N PRO A 71 11.52 9.26 5.77
CA PRO A 71 10.81 8.87 6.98
C PRO A 71 11.52 7.73 7.74
N VAL A 72 12.20 6.84 7.03
CA VAL A 72 12.95 5.74 7.66
C VAL A 72 14.06 6.31 8.54
N ARG A 73 14.84 7.27 8.01
CA ARG A 73 15.91 7.94 8.75
C ARG A 73 15.38 8.77 9.89
N ARG A 74 14.30 9.54 9.66
CA ARG A 74 13.75 10.48 10.64
C ARG A 74 13.02 9.80 11.80
N HIS A 75 12.10 8.87 11.48
CA HIS A 75 11.19 8.33 12.48
C HIS A 75 11.66 7.01 13.10
N GLY A 76 12.60 6.31 12.45
CA GLY A 76 13.06 5.01 12.92
C GLY A 76 12.03 3.90 12.74
N VAL A 77 11.19 4.00 11.72
CA VAL A 77 10.20 2.96 11.36
C VAL A 77 10.88 1.66 10.92
N ASP A 78 10.15 0.54 11.04
CA ASP A 78 10.64 -0.82 10.77
C ASP A 78 10.56 -1.23 9.29
N ALA A 79 10.04 -0.36 8.42
CA ALA A 79 10.01 -0.57 6.99
C ALA A 79 9.93 0.74 6.20
N ALA A 80 10.47 0.73 4.99
CA ALA A 80 10.14 1.70 3.98
C ALA A 80 8.90 1.25 3.19
N ILE A 81 8.06 2.20 2.75
CA ILE A 81 7.13 1.98 1.65
C ILE A 81 7.60 2.79 0.46
N PHE A 82 7.64 2.16 -0.70
CA PHE A 82 8.13 2.79 -1.93
C PHE A 82 7.37 4.10 -2.22
N PHE A 83 8.10 5.17 -2.54
CA PHE A 83 7.48 6.44 -2.92
C PHE A 83 7.01 6.38 -4.36
N SER A 84 5.70 6.25 -4.52
CA SER A 84 5.00 6.22 -5.79
C SER A 84 3.56 6.70 -5.59
N ASP A 85 2.75 6.64 -6.62
CA ASP A 85 1.29 6.83 -6.55
C ASP A 85 0.58 5.65 -7.23
N ILE A 86 -0.64 5.36 -6.78
CA ILE A 86 -1.45 4.25 -7.33
C ILE A 86 -1.76 4.42 -8.81
N ILE A 87 -1.70 5.65 -9.36
CA ILE A 87 -1.97 5.93 -10.78
C ILE A 87 -0.71 5.85 -11.66
N VAL A 88 0.48 5.70 -11.08
CA VAL A 88 1.74 5.63 -11.84
C VAL A 88 1.72 4.54 -12.92
N PRO A 89 1.23 3.31 -12.67
CA PRO A 89 1.15 2.30 -13.73
C PRO A 89 0.27 2.73 -14.91
N LEU A 90 -0.79 3.50 -14.68
CA LEU A 90 -1.62 4.04 -15.75
C LEU A 90 -0.86 5.10 -16.57
N ALA A 91 -0.12 5.98 -15.91
CA ALA A 91 0.74 6.96 -16.60
C ALA A 91 1.84 6.27 -17.44
N LEU A 92 2.47 5.21 -16.93
CA LEU A 92 3.48 4.43 -17.67
C LEU A 92 2.96 3.87 -18.98
N ILE A 93 1.72 3.39 -19.01
CA ILE A 93 1.12 2.81 -20.22
C ILE A 93 0.49 3.87 -21.14
N GLY A 94 0.55 5.16 -20.78
CA GLY A 94 0.14 6.27 -21.62
C GLY A 94 -1.32 6.73 -21.40
N VAL A 95 -1.94 6.36 -20.28
CA VAL A 95 -3.20 6.97 -19.85
C VAL A 95 -2.93 8.39 -19.39
N ASP A 96 -3.65 9.36 -19.97
CA ASP A 96 -3.46 10.79 -19.68
C ASP A 96 -4.06 11.15 -18.31
N VAL A 97 -3.18 11.36 -17.34
CA VAL A 97 -3.53 11.66 -15.95
C VAL A 97 -2.54 12.65 -15.34
N GLU A 98 -3.05 13.57 -14.56
CA GLU A 98 -2.27 14.53 -13.77
C GLU A 98 -2.60 14.41 -12.29
N ILE A 99 -1.62 14.68 -11.41
CA ILE A 99 -1.87 14.84 -9.98
C ILE A 99 -1.91 16.31 -9.63
N VAL A 100 -3.13 16.83 -9.49
CA VAL A 100 -3.36 18.25 -9.20
C VAL A 100 -3.25 18.49 -7.68
N ALA A 101 -2.44 19.50 -7.30
CA ALA A 101 -2.25 19.87 -5.91
C ALA A 101 -3.58 20.21 -5.21
N GLY A 102 -3.84 19.60 -4.06
CA GLY A 102 -5.07 19.79 -3.28
C GLY A 102 -6.31 19.05 -3.82
N ARG A 103 -6.23 18.48 -5.01
CA ARG A 103 -7.34 17.72 -5.63
C ARG A 103 -7.01 16.22 -5.76
N GLY A 104 -5.75 15.86 -6.11
CA GLY A 104 -5.35 14.49 -6.39
C GLY A 104 -5.38 14.17 -7.90
N PRO A 105 -5.43 12.88 -8.28
CA PRO A 105 -5.44 12.45 -9.67
C PRO A 105 -6.64 13.01 -10.45
N VAL A 106 -6.39 13.51 -11.66
CA VAL A 106 -7.40 14.01 -12.60
C VAL A 106 -7.13 13.42 -13.96
N PHE A 107 -8.12 12.79 -14.55
CA PHE A 107 -8.05 12.18 -15.87
C PHE A 107 -8.68 13.13 -16.90
N SER A 108 -7.96 13.42 -17.98
CA SER A 108 -8.45 14.30 -19.06
C SER A 108 -9.64 13.69 -19.80
N GLN A 109 -9.70 12.35 -19.86
CA GLN A 109 -10.75 11.59 -20.56
C GLN A 109 -11.41 10.59 -19.61
N PRO A 110 -12.39 11.00 -18.79
CA PRO A 110 -13.17 10.08 -17.96
C PRO A 110 -13.91 9.05 -18.80
N LEU A 111 -13.98 7.81 -18.32
CA LEU A 111 -14.67 6.72 -19.03
C LEU A 111 -16.18 6.83 -18.82
N ARG A 112 -16.88 7.38 -19.81
CA ARG A 112 -18.32 7.66 -19.72
C ARG A 112 -19.18 6.71 -20.54
N THR A 113 -18.60 6.05 -21.53
CA THR A 113 -19.31 5.16 -22.44
C THR A 113 -18.60 3.82 -22.58
N PRO A 114 -19.31 2.75 -23.00
CA PRO A 114 -18.68 1.48 -23.32
C PRO A 114 -17.55 1.60 -24.35
N ALA A 115 -17.65 2.54 -25.29
CA ALA A 115 -16.62 2.80 -26.28
C ALA A 115 -15.35 3.41 -25.65
N ASP A 116 -15.49 4.25 -24.61
CA ASP A 116 -14.34 4.78 -23.87
C ASP A 116 -13.62 3.64 -23.15
N ILE A 117 -14.37 2.76 -22.49
CA ILE A 117 -13.83 1.58 -21.81
C ILE A 117 -13.12 0.67 -22.82
N ALA A 118 -13.76 0.34 -23.93
CA ALA A 118 -13.18 -0.53 -24.95
C ALA A 118 -11.85 0.03 -25.51
N ARG A 119 -11.74 1.36 -25.70
CA ARG A 119 -10.48 1.99 -26.11
C ARG A 119 -9.39 1.88 -25.05
N THR A 120 -9.77 2.04 -23.79
CA THR A 120 -8.82 2.00 -22.67
C THR A 120 -8.30 0.58 -22.44
N VAL A 121 -9.17 -0.42 -22.41
CA VAL A 121 -8.78 -1.82 -22.19
C VAL A 121 -8.02 -2.42 -23.40
N ALA A 122 -8.04 -1.77 -24.56
CA ALA A 122 -7.22 -2.13 -25.70
C ALA A 122 -5.73 -1.75 -25.54
N ILE A 123 -5.38 -0.95 -24.54
CA ILE A 123 -3.97 -0.67 -24.19
C ILE A 123 -3.38 -1.92 -23.57
N ASP A 124 -2.25 -2.37 -24.11
CA ASP A 124 -1.59 -3.59 -23.63
C ASP A 124 -1.03 -3.40 -22.20
N PRO A 125 -1.49 -4.17 -21.21
CA PRO A 125 -0.95 -4.10 -19.85
C PRO A 125 0.54 -4.49 -19.75
N ALA A 126 1.10 -5.22 -20.73
CA ALA A 126 2.51 -5.58 -20.76
C ALA A 126 3.43 -4.35 -20.81
N LEU A 127 2.93 -3.21 -21.31
CA LEU A 127 3.65 -1.94 -21.32
C LEU A 127 4.08 -1.48 -19.91
N VAL A 128 3.39 -1.91 -18.84
CA VAL A 128 3.82 -1.64 -17.45
C VAL A 128 5.22 -2.22 -17.19
N THR A 129 5.45 -3.46 -17.60
CA THR A 129 6.76 -4.11 -17.44
C THR A 129 7.79 -3.56 -18.42
N GLU A 130 7.41 -3.35 -19.66
CA GLU A 130 8.31 -2.84 -20.71
C GLU A 130 8.83 -1.43 -20.42
N ARG A 131 8.00 -0.57 -19.84
CA ARG A 131 8.34 0.82 -19.51
C ARG A 131 8.71 1.01 -18.02
N GLY A 132 8.65 -0.06 -17.25
CA GLY A 132 8.84 -0.04 -15.81
C GLY A 132 10.29 -0.03 -15.33
N GLU A 133 11.30 0.00 -16.23
CA GLU A 133 12.72 0.02 -15.86
C GLU A 133 13.06 1.14 -14.87
N VAL A 134 12.45 2.31 -15.02
CA VAL A 134 12.60 3.46 -14.12
C VAL A 134 12.13 3.15 -12.69
N ILE A 135 11.07 2.38 -12.54
CA ILE A 135 10.55 1.93 -11.24
C ILE A 135 11.47 0.87 -10.64
N ALA A 136 11.93 -0.08 -11.46
CA ALA A 136 12.88 -1.10 -11.01
C ALA A 136 14.21 -0.49 -10.54
N ASP A 137 14.74 0.52 -11.24
CA ASP A 137 15.94 1.26 -10.81
C ASP A 137 15.69 1.98 -9.47
N ALA A 138 14.55 2.68 -9.31
CA ALA A 138 14.21 3.36 -8.06
C ALA A 138 14.09 2.38 -6.88
N VAL A 139 13.45 1.22 -7.08
CA VAL A 139 13.36 0.16 -6.06
C VAL A 139 14.75 -0.40 -5.75
N GLY A 140 15.57 -0.71 -6.75
CA GLY A 140 16.94 -1.22 -6.57
C GLY A 140 17.82 -0.25 -5.79
N ARG A 141 17.77 1.05 -6.09
CA ARG A 141 18.48 2.09 -5.31
C ARG A 141 18.00 2.15 -3.86
N THR A 142 16.68 2.11 -3.66
CA THR A 142 16.09 2.14 -2.32
C THR A 142 16.53 0.94 -1.50
N THR A 143 16.50 -0.26 -2.06
CA THR A 143 16.93 -1.48 -1.35
C THR A 143 18.40 -1.48 -1.00
N ALA A 144 19.27 -0.92 -1.85
CA ALA A 144 20.68 -0.72 -1.53
C ALA A 144 20.87 0.23 -0.34
N MET A 145 20.19 1.40 -0.36
CA MET A 145 20.23 2.37 0.75
C MET A 145 19.67 1.78 2.06
N LEU A 146 18.64 0.93 1.98
CA LEU A 146 18.09 0.22 3.13
C LEU A 146 19.06 -0.83 3.67
N ALA A 147 19.81 -1.51 2.80
CA ALA A 147 20.82 -2.47 3.23
C ALA A 147 21.95 -1.79 4.03
N ASP A 148 22.47 -0.66 3.53
CA ASP A 148 23.48 0.15 4.24
C ASP A 148 22.97 0.60 5.62
N LEU A 149 21.74 1.14 5.67
CA LEU A 149 21.13 1.58 6.94
C LEU A 149 20.82 0.40 7.88
N SER A 150 20.53 -0.78 7.34
CA SER A 150 20.32 -2.00 8.13
C SER A 150 21.60 -2.44 8.81
N GLU A 151 22.74 -2.35 8.14
CA GLU A 151 24.06 -2.64 8.73
C GLU A 151 24.38 -1.64 9.85
N GLU A 152 24.14 -0.35 9.62
CA GLU A 152 24.35 0.69 10.65
C GLU A 152 23.49 0.47 11.90
N ARG A 153 22.23 0.04 11.72
CA ARG A 153 21.29 -0.19 12.84
C ARG A 153 21.39 -1.57 13.48
N GLY A 154 22.04 -2.52 12.80
CA GLY A 154 22.06 -3.93 13.23
C GLY A 154 20.71 -4.62 13.09
N GLU A 155 19.80 -4.08 12.26
CA GLU A 155 18.43 -4.58 12.09
C GLU A 155 18.00 -4.49 10.64
N PRO A 156 17.47 -5.59 10.03
CA PRO A 156 17.07 -5.61 8.64
C PRO A 156 15.84 -4.69 8.38
N LEU A 157 15.93 -3.82 7.39
CA LEU A 157 14.90 -2.88 6.99
C LEU A 157 14.33 -3.27 5.62
N PRO A 158 13.11 -3.81 5.53
CA PRO A 158 12.48 -4.18 4.27
C PRO A 158 11.85 -2.99 3.55
N LEU A 159 11.75 -3.12 2.22
CA LEU A 159 10.92 -2.26 1.39
C LEU A 159 9.58 -2.93 1.13
N ILE A 160 8.50 -2.18 1.27
CA ILE A 160 7.15 -2.56 0.88
C ILE A 160 6.87 -1.94 -0.51
N GLY A 161 6.60 -2.79 -1.51
CA GLY A 161 6.02 -2.38 -2.78
C GLY A 161 4.49 -2.26 -2.65
N PHE A 162 3.86 -1.49 -3.54
CA PHE A 162 2.41 -1.37 -3.50
C PHE A 162 1.79 -1.08 -4.86
N ALA A 163 0.48 -1.34 -4.97
CA ALA A 163 -0.34 -0.94 -6.10
C ALA A 163 -1.74 -0.52 -5.63
N GLY A 164 -2.44 0.26 -6.46
CA GLY A 164 -3.86 0.54 -6.26
C GLY A 164 -4.71 -0.65 -6.68
N ALA A 165 -5.75 -0.97 -5.90
CA ALA A 165 -6.67 -2.03 -6.27
C ALA A 165 -7.52 -1.66 -7.50
N PRO A 166 -7.96 -2.64 -8.29
CA PRO A 166 -8.71 -2.42 -9.52
C PRO A 166 -9.96 -1.57 -9.33
N PHE A 167 -10.75 -1.77 -8.27
CA PHE A 167 -11.92 -0.94 -8.01
C PHE A 167 -11.55 0.53 -7.80
N THR A 168 -10.56 0.80 -6.97
CA THR A 168 -10.14 2.17 -6.68
C THR A 168 -9.69 2.89 -7.96
N LEU A 169 -8.93 2.22 -8.83
CA LEU A 169 -8.49 2.80 -10.11
C LEU A 169 -9.62 2.91 -11.13
N ALA A 170 -10.52 1.92 -11.22
CA ALA A 170 -11.71 1.99 -12.07
C ALA A 170 -12.59 3.18 -11.68
N ALA A 171 -12.80 3.38 -10.39
CA ALA A 171 -13.55 4.51 -9.89
C ALA A 171 -12.89 5.85 -10.27
N TYR A 172 -11.57 6.00 -10.15
CA TYR A 172 -10.86 7.18 -10.63
C TYR A 172 -11.05 7.43 -12.13
N LEU A 173 -10.90 6.38 -12.96
CA LEU A 173 -11.07 6.48 -14.42
C LEU A 173 -12.51 6.85 -14.80
N VAL A 174 -13.49 6.23 -14.17
CA VAL A 174 -14.91 6.47 -14.47
C VAL A 174 -15.37 7.83 -13.95
N GLU A 175 -15.00 8.22 -12.73
CA GLU A 175 -15.34 9.54 -12.17
C GLU A 175 -14.54 10.69 -12.84
N GLY A 176 -13.35 10.40 -13.38
CA GLY A 176 -12.41 11.38 -13.93
C GLY A 176 -11.57 12.09 -12.87
N GLY A 177 -11.62 11.63 -11.63
CA GLY A 177 -10.91 12.20 -10.50
C GLY A 177 -11.49 11.76 -9.16
N PRO A 178 -11.11 12.43 -8.05
CA PRO A 178 -11.67 12.14 -6.73
C PRO A 178 -13.18 12.35 -6.70
N SER A 179 -13.87 11.39 -6.09
CA SER A 179 -15.32 11.43 -5.89
C SER A 179 -15.64 11.04 -4.45
N LYS A 180 -16.70 11.59 -3.88
CA LYS A 180 -17.12 11.27 -2.52
C LYS A 180 -17.86 9.93 -2.45
N ASP A 181 -18.75 9.69 -3.39
CA ASP A 181 -19.69 8.57 -3.33
C ASP A 181 -19.44 7.52 -4.43
N HIS A 182 -18.51 7.79 -5.35
CA HIS A 182 -18.16 6.92 -6.50
C HIS A 182 -19.40 6.47 -7.29
N LEU A 183 -20.38 7.38 -7.46
CA LEU A 183 -21.71 7.04 -7.96
C LEU A 183 -21.66 6.57 -9.42
N ALA A 184 -20.82 7.19 -10.26
CA ALA A 184 -20.72 6.78 -11.67
C ALA A 184 -20.11 5.37 -11.79
N ALA A 185 -19.08 5.08 -11.03
CA ALA A 185 -18.46 3.74 -11.00
C ALA A 185 -19.46 2.68 -10.47
N ARG A 186 -20.16 2.99 -9.37
CA ARG A 186 -21.18 2.09 -8.80
C ARG A 186 -22.37 1.87 -9.74
N ARG A 187 -22.77 2.89 -10.48
CA ARG A 187 -23.80 2.75 -11.54
C ARG A 187 -23.34 1.80 -12.63
N LEU A 188 -22.10 1.94 -13.10
CA LEU A 188 -21.55 1.11 -14.16
C LEU A 188 -21.58 -0.38 -13.80
N ILE A 189 -21.32 -0.74 -12.52
CA ILE A 189 -21.45 -2.12 -12.02
C ILE A 189 -22.82 -2.73 -12.39
N HIS A 190 -23.90 -1.94 -12.33
CA HIS A 190 -25.27 -2.42 -12.55
C HIS A 190 -25.78 -2.16 -13.97
N GLU A 191 -25.36 -1.05 -14.60
CA GLU A 191 -25.83 -0.65 -15.93
C GLU A 191 -25.16 -1.47 -17.05
N ASP A 192 -23.85 -1.78 -16.89
CA ASP A 192 -23.09 -2.59 -17.84
C ASP A 192 -22.06 -3.46 -17.12
N PRO A 193 -22.49 -4.57 -16.51
CA PRO A 193 -21.59 -5.48 -15.77
C PRO A 193 -20.47 -6.07 -16.65
N ALA A 194 -20.68 -6.20 -17.96
CA ALA A 194 -19.67 -6.72 -18.86
C ALA A 194 -18.53 -5.70 -19.07
N ALA A 195 -18.86 -4.45 -19.37
CA ALA A 195 -17.87 -3.39 -19.50
C ALA A 195 -17.13 -3.13 -18.16
N TRP A 196 -17.85 -3.22 -17.04
CA TRP A 196 -17.24 -3.16 -15.71
C TRP A 196 -16.23 -4.28 -15.48
N HIS A 197 -16.61 -5.51 -15.82
CA HIS A 197 -15.73 -6.68 -15.71
C HIS A 197 -14.46 -6.50 -16.55
N ASP A 198 -14.61 -6.14 -17.83
CA ASP A 198 -13.48 -5.94 -18.74
C ASP A 198 -12.54 -4.86 -18.21
N LEU A 199 -13.05 -3.73 -17.72
CA LEU A 199 -12.27 -2.65 -17.14
C LEU A 199 -11.50 -3.11 -15.90
N THR A 200 -12.17 -3.78 -14.97
CA THR A 200 -11.54 -4.18 -13.71
C THR A 200 -10.55 -5.32 -13.87
N MET A 201 -10.78 -6.25 -14.81
CA MET A 201 -9.81 -7.30 -15.13
C MET A 201 -8.59 -6.75 -15.87
N TRP A 202 -8.77 -5.80 -16.79
CA TRP A 202 -7.65 -5.07 -17.40
C TRP A 202 -6.83 -4.32 -16.33
N LEU A 203 -7.48 -3.66 -15.38
CA LEU A 203 -6.80 -3.01 -14.26
C LEU A 203 -6.09 -4.02 -13.36
N ALA A 204 -6.65 -5.20 -13.17
CA ALA A 204 -5.98 -6.27 -12.42
C ALA A 204 -4.64 -6.68 -13.05
N GLU A 205 -4.60 -6.77 -14.39
CA GLU A 205 -3.35 -7.00 -15.13
C GLU A 205 -2.36 -5.83 -14.93
N VAL A 206 -2.82 -4.58 -15.10
CA VAL A 206 -1.97 -3.38 -14.96
C VAL A 206 -1.38 -3.28 -13.55
N THR A 207 -2.22 -3.40 -12.52
CA THR A 207 -1.78 -3.24 -11.12
C THR A 207 -1.00 -4.44 -10.62
N GLY A 208 -1.39 -5.63 -11.05
CA GLY A 208 -0.68 -6.87 -10.71
C GLY A 208 0.75 -6.87 -11.25
N ARG A 209 0.93 -6.48 -12.53
CA ARG A 209 2.26 -6.33 -13.15
C ARG A 209 3.09 -5.25 -12.46
N PHE A 210 2.48 -4.14 -12.07
CA PHE A 210 3.19 -3.06 -11.37
C PHE A 210 3.66 -3.50 -9.97
N LEU A 211 2.85 -4.27 -9.25
CA LEU A 211 3.26 -4.84 -7.96
C LEU A 211 4.36 -5.89 -8.14
N ALA A 212 4.20 -6.79 -9.12
CA ALA A 212 5.18 -7.83 -9.44
C ALA A 212 6.54 -7.22 -9.79
N LEU A 213 6.57 -6.18 -10.63
CA LEU A 213 7.78 -5.45 -11.01
C LEU A 213 8.55 -4.92 -9.79
N GLN A 214 7.85 -4.34 -8.81
CA GLN A 214 8.49 -3.84 -7.58
C GLN A 214 9.07 -4.98 -6.74
N ILE A 215 8.37 -6.11 -6.68
CA ILE A 215 8.84 -7.30 -5.96
C ILE A 215 10.07 -7.87 -6.63
N GLU A 216 10.05 -8.07 -7.95
CA GLU A 216 11.20 -8.57 -8.71
C GLU A 216 12.41 -7.64 -8.59
N ALA A 217 12.19 -6.34 -8.50
CA ALA A 217 13.24 -5.34 -8.28
C ALA A 217 13.79 -5.29 -6.84
N GLY A 218 13.14 -5.97 -5.87
CA GLY A 218 13.67 -6.14 -4.52
C GLY A 218 12.74 -5.77 -3.37
N ALA A 219 11.48 -5.43 -3.59
CA ALA A 219 10.54 -5.24 -2.49
C ALA A 219 10.30 -6.56 -1.74
N SER A 220 10.36 -6.51 -0.41
CA SER A 220 10.29 -7.68 0.47
C SER A 220 8.85 -8.01 0.90
N ALA A 221 7.91 -7.16 0.59
CA ALA A 221 6.47 -7.32 0.81
C ALA A 221 5.69 -6.52 -0.24
N GLY A 222 4.44 -6.91 -0.49
CA GLY A 222 3.54 -6.19 -1.38
C GLY A 222 2.24 -5.78 -0.70
N GLN A 223 1.72 -4.59 -1.02
CA GLN A 223 0.43 -4.14 -0.51
C GLN A 223 -0.49 -3.64 -1.62
N LEU A 224 -1.73 -4.15 -1.63
CA LEU A 224 -2.81 -3.69 -2.50
C LEU A 224 -3.69 -2.69 -1.73
N PHE A 225 -3.82 -1.46 -2.27
CA PHE A 225 -4.62 -0.40 -1.67
C PHE A 225 -5.99 -0.29 -2.31
N ASP A 226 -7.03 -0.74 -1.62
CA ASP A 226 -8.43 -0.61 -2.03
C ASP A 226 -9.13 0.51 -1.26
N SER A 227 -8.63 1.72 -1.42
CA SER A 227 -8.96 2.89 -0.60
C SER A 227 -10.44 3.28 -0.67
N TRP A 228 -11.17 2.89 -1.72
CA TRP A 228 -12.55 3.30 -1.95
C TRP A 228 -13.59 2.18 -1.84
N ALA A 229 -13.15 0.93 -1.63
CA ALA A 229 -14.02 -0.24 -1.52
C ALA A 229 -15.08 -0.14 -0.39
N GLY A 230 -14.78 0.63 0.66
CA GLY A 230 -15.74 0.87 1.75
C GLY A 230 -17.01 1.63 1.36
N GLY A 231 -17.08 2.17 0.14
CA GLY A 231 -18.30 2.75 -0.42
C GLY A 231 -19.29 1.72 -0.99
N LEU A 232 -18.92 0.43 -1.01
CA LEU A 232 -19.71 -0.65 -1.59
C LEU A 232 -20.47 -1.44 -0.51
N ASN A 233 -21.61 -1.97 -0.88
CA ASN A 233 -22.24 -3.02 -0.10
C ASN A 233 -21.48 -4.37 -0.30
N PRO A 234 -21.63 -5.33 0.62
CA PRO A 234 -20.90 -6.60 0.53
C PRO A 234 -21.21 -7.44 -0.71
N ASP A 235 -22.43 -7.38 -1.24
CA ASP A 235 -22.82 -8.19 -2.41
C ASP A 235 -22.17 -7.65 -3.67
N ASP A 236 -22.17 -6.32 -3.89
CA ASP A 236 -21.46 -5.68 -5.00
C ASP A 236 -19.95 -5.89 -4.92
N TYR A 237 -19.38 -5.77 -3.71
CA TYR A 237 -17.95 -6.03 -3.53
C TYR A 237 -17.60 -7.47 -3.92
N ARG A 238 -18.34 -8.43 -3.42
CA ARG A 238 -18.10 -9.87 -3.66
C ARG A 238 -18.26 -10.26 -5.12
N ALA A 239 -19.33 -9.76 -5.75
CA ALA A 239 -19.65 -10.11 -7.12
C ALA A 239 -18.81 -9.38 -8.17
N SER A 240 -18.50 -8.11 -7.95
CA SER A 240 -18.01 -7.21 -9.00
C SER A 240 -16.63 -6.61 -8.76
N VAL A 241 -16.04 -6.80 -7.57
CA VAL A 241 -14.75 -6.19 -7.20
C VAL A 241 -13.72 -7.23 -6.75
N LEU A 242 -14.11 -8.13 -5.86
CA LEU A 242 -13.24 -9.17 -5.32
C LEU A 242 -12.52 -10.00 -6.40
N PRO A 243 -13.16 -10.43 -7.51
CA PRO A 243 -12.46 -11.21 -8.56
C PRO A 243 -11.25 -10.48 -9.14
N ALA A 244 -11.37 -9.19 -9.38
CA ALA A 244 -10.27 -8.38 -9.92
C ALA A 244 -9.15 -8.16 -8.89
N SER A 245 -9.48 -7.98 -7.60
CA SER A 245 -8.49 -7.88 -6.53
C SER A 245 -7.72 -9.20 -6.36
N VAL A 246 -8.40 -10.35 -6.47
CA VAL A 246 -7.75 -11.68 -6.49
C VAL A 246 -6.81 -11.80 -7.68
N ALA A 247 -7.25 -11.42 -8.88
CA ALA A 247 -6.44 -11.47 -10.10
C ALA A 247 -5.18 -10.59 -9.97
N ALA A 248 -5.31 -9.37 -9.46
CA ALA A 248 -4.17 -8.46 -9.26
C ALA A 248 -3.11 -9.05 -8.31
N LEU A 249 -3.54 -9.62 -7.17
CA LEU A 249 -2.64 -10.25 -6.20
C LEU A 249 -2.00 -11.54 -6.74
N SER A 250 -2.68 -12.24 -7.67
CA SER A 250 -2.16 -13.48 -8.28
C SER A 250 -0.86 -13.24 -9.05
N HIS A 251 -0.63 -12.08 -9.65
CA HIS A 251 0.62 -11.73 -10.31
C HIS A 251 1.82 -11.80 -9.36
N ALA A 252 1.67 -11.23 -8.17
CA ALA A 252 2.71 -11.29 -7.14
C ALA A 252 2.89 -12.72 -6.59
N ARG A 253 1.81 -13.49 -6.47
CA ARG A 253 1.87 -14.89 -6.01
C ARG A 253 2.51 -15.84 -7.01
N ALA A 254 2.41 -15.54 -8.29
CA ALA A 254 2.99 -16.35 -9.38
C ALA A 254 4.49 -16.12 -9.57
N LEU A 255 5.08 -15.12 -8.92
CA LEU A 255 6.50 -14.84 -9.05
C LEU A 255 7.35 -15.99 -8.50
N PRO A 256 8.44 -16.35 -9.20
CA PRO A 256 9.42 -17.28 -8.66
C PRO A 256 10.11 -16.62 -7.44
N LEU A 257 10.06 -17.31 -6.31
CA LEU A 257 10.71 -16.84 -5.10
C LEU A 257 12.18 -17.24 -5.09
N PRO A 258 13.05 -16.45 -4.43
CA PRO A 258 14.45 -16.82 -4.22
C PRO A 258 14.56 -18.15 -3.47
N GLU A 259 15.63 -18.92 -3.73
CA GLU A 259 15.88 -20.18 -3.01
C GLU A 259 15.90 -19.94 -1.49
N GLY A 260 15.14 -20.77 -0.76
CA GLY A 260 14.99 -20.65 0.70
C GLY A 260 13.92 -19.64 1.17
N VAL A 261 13.16 -19.02 0.25
CA VAL A 261 11.99 -18.20 0.56
C VAL A 261 10.74 -18.94 0.12
N ASP A 262 9.94 -19.39 1.08
CA ASP A 262 8.72 -20.16 0.80
C ASP A 262 7.53 -19.24 0.48
N ARG A 263 7.54 -17.98 0.96
CA ARG A 263 6.43 -17.05 0.81
C ARG A 263 6.89 -15.60 0.90
N LEU A 264 6.39 -14.77 -0.01
CA LEU A 264 6.51 -13.31 0.03
C LEU A 264 5.20 -12.75 0.62
N PRO A 265 5.25 -11.93 1.70
CA PRO A 265 4.05 -11.44 2.34
C PRO A 265 3.29 -10.44 1.46
N LEU A 266 1.97 -10.64 1.35
CA LEU A 266 1.03 -9.74 0.68
C LEU A 266 -0.01 -9.22 1.67
N VAL A 267 -0.27 -7.92 1.56
CA VAL A 267 -1.24 -7.20 2.39
C VAL A 267 -2.36 -6.64 1.51
N HIS A 268 -3.61 -6.78 1.92
CA HIS A 268 -4.75 -6.09 1.33
C HIS A 268 -5.26 -5.05 2.32
N PHE A 269 -5.46 -3.82 1.90
CA PHE A 269 -5.91 -2.72 2.76
C PHE A 269 -7.02 -1.91 2.10
N GLY A 270 -8.04 -1.54 2.87
CA GLY A 270 -9.10 -0.63 2.44
C GLY A 270 -9.55 0.32 3.54
N VAL A 271 -10.22 1.41 3.16
CA VAL A 271 -10.77 2.42 4.07
C VAL A 271 -12.29 2.30 4.12
N GLY A 272 -12.86 2.29 5.33
CA GLY A 272 -14.30 2.12 5.52
C GLY A 272 -14.82 0.71 5.27
N THR A 273 -13.94 -0.28 5.26
CA THR A 273 -14.20 -1.65 4.81
C THR A 273 -14.70 -2.59 5.91
N GLY A 274 -15.14 -2.05 7.05
CA GLY A 274 -15.57 -2.86 8.21
C GLY A 274 -16.58 -3.95 7.91
N GLU A 275 -17.49 -3.72 6.96
CA GLU A 275 -18.56 -4.68 6.59
C GLU A 275 -18.11 -5.73 5.56
N ILE A 276 -16.96 -5.51 4.90
CA ILE A 276 -16.42 -6.40 3.86
C ILE A 276 -15.08 -7.04 4.25
N LEU A 277 -14.65 -6.95 5.51
CA LEU A 277 -13.36 -7.48 5.97
C LEU A 277 -13.21 -8.98 5.71
N ALA A 278 -14.29 -9.76 5.87
CA ALA A 278 -14.27 -11.20 5.58
C ALA A 278 -14.02 -11.48 4.10
N ASP A 279 -14.65 -10.73 3.21
CA ASP A 279 -14.47 -10.86 1.77
C ASP A 279 -13.07 -10.39 1.33
N MET A 280 -12.58 -9.25 1.86
CA MET A 280 -11.22 -8.79 1.62
C MET A 280 -10.13 -9.74 2.10
N ALA A 281 -10.46 -10.62 3.05
CA ALA A 281 -9.56 -11.65 3.55
C ALA A 281 -9.56 -12.92 2.68
N THR A 282 -10.44 -13.07 1.68
CA THR A 282 -10.51 -14.29 0.85
C THR A 282 -9.36 -14.48 -0.14
N PRO A 283 -8.75 -13.43 -0.73
CA PRO A 283 -7.56 -13.61 -1.57
C PRO A 283 -6.43 -14.31 -0.81
N ASP A 284 -5.46 -14.82 -1.55
CA ASP A 284 -4.24 -15.41 -0.96
C ASP A 284 -3.31 -14.31 -0.43
N ILE A 285 -3.66 -13.77 0.73
CA ILE A 285 -2.92 -12.75 1.47
C ILE A 285 -2.41 -13.26 2.80
N ASP A 286 -1.43 -12.59 3.38
CA ASP A 286 -0.82 -12.92 4.68
C ASP A 286 -1.30 -11.98 5.78
N ALA A 287 -1.65 -10.75 5.42
CA ALA A 287 -2.15 -9.76 6.35
C ALA A 287 -3.29 -8.95 5.75
N LEU A 288 -4.21 -8.51 6.62
CA LEU A 288 -5.26 -7.56 6.27
C LEU A 288 -5.04 -6.24 7.01
N GLY A 289 -4.99 -5.16 6.23
CA GLY A 289 -4.95 -3.81 6.78
C GLY A 289 -6.37 -3.33 7.14
N VAL A 290 -6.51 -2.76 8.33
CA VAL A 290 -7.79 -2.31 8.89
C VAL A 290 -7.72 -0.80 9.14
N ASP A 291 -8.75 -0.07 8.77
CA ASP A 291 -8.84 1.35 9.07
C ASP A 291 -9.22 1.62 10.55
N TYR A 292 -9.13 2.88 10.97
CA TYR A 292 -9.31 3.28 12.37
C TYR A 292 -10.74 3.14 12.93
N ARG A 293 -11.74 2.81 12.07
CA ARG A 293 -13.15 2.76 12.48
C ARG A 293 -13.54 1.49 13.20
N VAL A 294 -12.77 0.41 13.00
CA VAL A 294 -13.06 -0.91 13.58
C VAL A 294 -11.93 -1.27 14.55
N PRO A 295 -12.18 -1.50 15.84
CA PRO A 295 -11.16 -2.02 16.77
C PRO A 295 -10.56 -3.33 16.25
N LEU A 296 -9.24 -3.57 16.49
CA LEU A 296 -8.55 -4.70 15.87
C LEU A 296 -9.04 -6.07 16.36
N ASP A 297 -9.46 -6.18 17.61
CA ASP A 297 -10.10 -7.39 18.18
C ASP A 297 -11.44 -7.70 17.51
N GLU A 298 -12.24 -6.67 17.26
CA GLU A 298 -13.48 -6.77 16.48
C GLU A 298 -13.20 -7.13 15.01
N ALA A 299 -12.20 -6.49 14.39
CA ALA A 299 -11.78 -6.80 13.04
C ALA A 299 -11.36 -8.27 12.92
N ARG A 300 -10.57 -8.78 13.87
CA ARG A 300 -10.17 -10.20 13.93
C ARG A 300 -11.39 -11.13 13.93
N ARG A 301 -12.41 -10.78 14.70
CA ARG A 301 -13.65 -11.57 14.78
C ARG A 301 -14.42 -11.57 13.46
N ARG A 302 -14.51 -10.39 12.79
CA ARG A 302 -15.19 -10.25 11.48
C ARG A 302 -14.46 -10.96 10.36
N ILE A 303 -13.12 -10.94 10.35
CA ILE A 303 -12.29 -11.59 9.34
C ILE A 303 -12.51 -13.11 9.31
N GLY A 304 -12.71 -13.73 10.46
CA GLY A 304 -12.98 -15.18 10.55
C GLY A 304 -11.81 -16.10 10.18
N ARG A 305 -10.67 -15.56 9.74
CA ARG A 305 -9.43 -16.27 9.37
C ARG A 305 -8.28 -15.85 10.27
N ASP A 306 -7.32 -16.74 10.45
CA ASP A 306 -6.14 -16.48 11.26
C ASP A 306 -5.05 -15.77 10.43
N LEU A 307 -5.22 -14.49 10.25
CA LEU A 307 -4.30 -13.59 9.53
C LEU A 307 -3.60 -12.64 10.47
N THR A 308 -2.44 -12.14 10.03
CA THR A 308 -1.86 -10.93 10.61
C THR A 308 -2.78 -9.74 10.34
N ILE A 309 -2.93 -8.85 11.31
CA ILE A 309 -3.69 -7.60 11.14
C ILE A 309 -2.72 -6.43 11.15
N GLN A 310 -2.89 -5.51 10.19
CA GLN A 310 -2.14 -4.26 10.12
C GLN A 310 -3.06 -3.08 10.44
N GLY A 311 -2.62 -2.18 11.29
CA GLY A 311 -3.34 -0.94 11.64
C GLY A 311 -3.24 -0.65 13.12
N ASN A 312 -4.10 0.18 13.72
CA ASN A 312 -5.04 1.06 13.03
C ASN A 312 -5.30 2.34 13.85
N LEU A 313 -4.22 2.98 14.30
CA LEU A 313 -4.37 4.22 15.08
C LEU A 313 -5.12 5.28 14.26
N ASP A 314 -6.10 5.95 14.87
CA ASP A 314 -6.77 7.10 14.26
C ASP A 314 -5.74 8.22 14.00
N PRO A 315 -5.56 8.65 12.73
CA PRO A 315 -4.64 9.73 12.40
C PRO A 315 -4.90 11.04 13.15
N ALA A 316 -6.13 11.28 13.61
CA ALA A 316 -6.47 12.43 14.42
C ALA A 316 -5.71 12.48 15.76
N LEU A 317 -5.28 11.32 16.27
CA LEU A 317 -4.48 11.24 17.50
C LEU A 317 -3.05 11.78 17.34
N LEU A 318 -2.56 11.99 16.14
CA LEU A 318 -1.29 12.70 15.91
C LEU A 318 -1.34 14.16 16.37
N PHE A 319 -2.53 14.75 16.39
CA PHE A 319 -2.78 16.13 16.83
C PHE A 319 -3.17 16.23 18.32
N ALA A 320 -3.34 15.10 18.98
CA ALA A 320 -3.74 15.06 20.39
C ALA A 320 -2.54 15.32 21.34
N PRO A 321 -2.78 15.82 22.56
CA PRO A 321 -1.76 15.86 23.60
C PRO A 321 -1.11 14.49 23.83
N GLU A 322 0.18 14.48 24.17
CA GLU A 322 0.98 13.26 24.31
C GLU A 322 0.32 12.16 25.17
N PRO A 323 -0.26 12.44 26.36
CA PRO A 323 -0.89 11.37 27.15
C PRO A 323 -2.07 10.70 26.44
N VAL A 324 -2.86 11.49 25.68
CA VAL A 324 -4.02 10.98 24.92
C VAL A 324 -3.54 10.14 23.74
N ARG A 325 -2.52 10.62 23.03
CA ARG A 325 -1.90 9.91 21.91
C ARG A 325 -1.29 8.58 22.38
N THR A 326 -0.51 8.59 23.46
CA THR A 326 0.10 7.39 24.06
C THR A 326 -0.96 6.38 24.48
N ALA A 327 -2.01 6.80 25.16
CA ALA A 327 -3.13 5.92 25.52
C ALA A 327 -3.82 5.32 24.27
N GLY A 328 -3.92 6.09 23.19
CA GLY A 328 -4.43 5.60 21.90
C GLY A 328 -3.55 4.52 21.30
N VAL A 329 -2.22 4.71 21.30
CA VAL A 329 -1.25 3.72 20.83
C VAL A 329 -1.37 2.42 21.63
N HIS A 330 -1.40 2.50 22.97
CA HIS A 330 -1.53 1.33 23.82
C HIS A 330 -2.81 0.54 23.54
N ARG A 331 -3.96 1.21 23.40
CA ARG A 331 -5.24 0.54 23.05
C ARG A 331 -5.15 -0.25 21.75
N VAL A 332 -4.50 0.33 20.73
CA VAL A 332 -4.32 -0.37 19.44
C VAL A 332 -3.39 -1.59 19.60
N LEU A 333 -2.30 -1.45 20.34
CA LEU A 333 -1.36 -2.54 20.62
C LEU A 333 -2.03 -3.67 21.41
N GLU A 334 -2.82 -3.34 22.44
CA GLU A 334 -3.61 -4.31 23.24
C GLU A 334 -4.64 -5.03 22.37
N ALA A 335 -5.42 -4.30 21.55
CA ALA A 335 -6.39 -4.90 20.63
C ALA A 335 -5.71 -5.78 19.58
N GLY A 336 -4.51 -5.43 19.13
CA GLY A 336 -3.70 -6.21 18.20
C GLY A 336 -3.24 -7.57 18.73
N LEU A 337 -3.28 -7.78 20.06
CA LEU A 337 -2.99 -9.08 20.67
C LEU A 337 -3.99 -10.18 20.26
N ALA A 338 -5.20 -9.81 19.86
CA ALA A 338 -6.21 -10.74 19.40
C ALA A 338 -5.92 -11.38 18.03
N ALA A 339 -5.05 -10.77 17.22
CA ALA A 339 -4.67 -11.29 15.90
C ALA A 339 -3.53 -12.32 16.03
N ARG A 340 -3.28 -13.08 14.94
CA ARG A 340 -2.13 -13.99 14.85
C ARG A 340 -0.81 -13.26 15.07
N ALA A 341 -0.64 -12.13 14.38
CA ALA A 341 0.41 -11.14 14.62
C ALA A 341 -0.14 -9.74 14.32
N HIS A 342 0.60 -8.71 14.71
CA HIS A 342 0.20 -7.32 14.53
C HIS A 342 1.33 -6.51 13.91
N VAL A 343 0.99 -5.73 12.89
CA VAL A 343 1.83 -4.66 12.34
C VAL A 343 1.16 -3.33 12.69
N PHE A 344 1.80 -2.51 13.49
CA PHE A 344 1.24 -1.22 13.85
C PHE A 344 1.30 -0.25 12.65
N ASN A 345 0.21 0.43 12.41
CA ASN A 345 0.09 1.49 11.41
C ASN A 345 -0.98 2.50 11.85
N LEU A 346 -1.09 3.61 11.15
CA LEU A 346 -2.31 4.41 11.21
C LEU A 346 -3.43 3.67 10.44
N GLY A 347 -4.68 3.96 10.80
CA GLY A 347 -5.85 3.47 10.05
C GLY A 347 -6.12 4.26 8.76
N HIS A 348 -5.24 5.18 8.38
CA HIS A 348 -5.20 5.93 7.11
C HIS A 348 -3.78 6.48 6.92
N GLY A 349 -3.52 7.17 5.80
CA GLY A 349 -2.22 7.82 5.58
C GLY A 349 -1.93 8.95 6.56
N VAL A 350 -0.65 9.23 6.78
CA VAL A 350 -0.20 10.38 7.58
C VAL A 350 -0.80 11.67 7.01
N PRO A 351 -1.50 12.49 7.80
CA PRO A 351 -1.96 13.80 7.39
C PRO A 351 -0.77 14.74 7.08
N MET A 352 -0.94 15.60 6.08
CA MET A 352 0.13 16.51 5.67
C MET A 352 0.48 17.58 6.71
N GLU A 353 -0.45 17.87 7.61
CA GLU A 353 -0.32 18.83 8.69
C GLU A 353 0.25 18.21 9.99
N ALA A 354 0.46 16.89 10.00
CA ALA A 354 0.96 16.21 11.19
C ALA A 354 2.39 16.65 11.52
N ASP A 355 2.63 16.90 12.80
CA ASP A 355 3.97 17.20 13.31
C ASP A 355 4.86 15.93 13.18
N PRO A 356 6.01 16.01 12.50
CA PRO A 356 6.96 14.90 12.41
C PRO A 356 7.40 14.37 13.78
N ASP A 357 7.50 15.23 14.81
CA ASP A 357 7.90 14.81 16.14
C ASP A 357 6.81 13.99 16.84
N ALA A 358 5.53 14.26 16.55
CA ALA A 358 4.42 13.44 17.00
C ALA A 358 4.46 12.04 16.39
N ILE A 359 4.79 11.95 15.10
CA ILE A 359 4.95 10.67 14.39
C ILE A 359 6.12 9.87 15.00
N SER A 360 7.27 10.51 15.20
CA SER A 360 8.43 9.88 15.84
C SER A 360 8.13 9.42 17.27
N ALA A 361 7.31 10.19 18.02
CA ALA A 361 6.87 9.80 19.36
C ALA A 361 5.98 8.55 19.34
N VAL A 362 5.08 8.42 18.37
CA VAL A 362 4.29 7.19 18.19
C VAL A 362 5.19 5.99 17.93
N VAL A 363 6.20 6.11 17.06
CA VAL A 363 7.17 5.02 16.80
C VAL A 363 7.85 4.59 18.10
N ARG A 364 8.39 5.54 18.87
CA ARG A 364 9.02 5.24 20.17
C ARG A 364 8.05 4.54 21.12
N THR A 365 6.82 5.04 21.27
CA THR A 365 5.79 4.43 22.12
C THR A 365 5.50 2.99 21.73
N VAL A 366 5.43 2.69 20.42
CA VAL A 366 5.24 1.32 19.91
C VAL A 366 6.44 0.43 20.24
N HIS A 367 7.66 0.94 20.02
CA HIS A 367 8.89 0.18 20.29
C HIS A 367 9.13 -0.09 21.77
N ASP A 368 8.72 0.84 22.64
CA ASP A 368 8.88 0.71 24.10
C ASP A 368 7.80 -0.17 24.74
N TRP A 369 6.68 -0.36 24.04
CA TRP A 369 5.57 -1.15 24.57
C TRP A 369 5.93 -2.63 24.70
N ARG A 370 5.47 -3.25 25.79
CA ARG A 370 5.58 -4.69 26.02
C ARG A 370 4.20 -5.24 26.34
N ALA A 371 3.87 -6.40 25.77
CA ALA A 371 2.64 -7.09 26.11
C ALA A 371 2.62 -7.41 27.62
N PRO A 372 1.47 -7.25 28.28
CA PRO A 372 1.31 -7.57 29.70
C PRO A 372 1.53 -9.04 30.01
#